data_e8b6711a94c5cee4567598ab9ffa96f5
#
_entry.id   e8b6711a94c5cee4567598ab9ffa96f5
#
_cell.length_a   1.000
_cell.length_b   1.000
_cell.length_c   1.000
_cell.angle_alpha   90.00
_cell.angle_beta   90.00
_cell.angle_gamma   90.00
#
_symmetry.space_group_name_H-M   'P 1'
#
loop_
_entity.id
_entity.type
_entity.pdbx_description
1 polymer ?
#
loop_
_entity_poly.entity_id
_entity_poly.type
_entity_poly.pdbx_seq_one_letter_code
_entity_poly.pdbx_strand_id
1 'polypeptide(L)'
;MKRLGIFTLIVTLLSNPIFSQSEAGAIFLLIAPGARAGGMGEAQVAVANDAYASYWNPAGLGFLDGQELALMHVNWLPGLADDLYYEFLGFRKKYPTLGTVGGHLIFLNLGEQIRTSETGDELGTFTSYMTAFALSYSALISPTQSFGINTKVSYQHLVEIGAGSEKGSGTSTDFGFDIGYLHKEWLFPKLTMGFNLSNLGPKVSFIDPDQADPQPTNLSFGLNYGLIKSEFNNLNIVYDVDKLLVSSYPDMDWDGDGYVGGYDEDGNFSPGNDYNINGKIEIAHTDPLYLALFTSWVNDWILGGDIDYGSQSPGNGDGIIGGYDWVDADDDGKVNGGKWFDSNSNGTVDPGENEMVPTEGNPGDQNWG
;
A
#
# COMPACT_ATOMS: atom_id res chain seq x y z
N MET A 1 8.46 -25.98 -26.93
CA MET A 1 7.09 -26.20 -26.45
C MET A 1 6.98 -26.30 -24.94
N LYS A 2 7.72 -27.14 -24.20
CA LYS A 2 7.60 -27.25 -22.72
C LYS A 2 7.93 -25.95 -21.99
N ARG A 3 8.92 -25.17 -22.44
CA ARG A 3 9.31 -23.87 -21.80
C ARG A 3 8.31 -22.76 -22.06
N LEU A 4 7.64 -22.75 -23.21
CA LEU A 4 6.56 -21.81 -23.52
C LEU A 4 5.33 -22.10 -22.64
N GLY A 5 5.00 -23.39 -22.44
CA GLY A 5 3.90 -23.79 -21.56
C GLY A 5 4.11 -23.41 -20.10
N ILE A 6 5.35 -23.47 -19.58
CA ILE A 6 5.68 -23.04 -18.23
C ILE A 6 5.54 -21.51 -18.11
N PHE A 7 6.00 -20.75 -19.10
CA PHE A 7 5.86 -19.30 -19.12
C PHE A 7 4.38 -18.86 -19.16
N THR A 8 3.57 -19.51 -20.03
CA THR A 8 2.12 -19.26 -20.10
C THR A 8 1.42 -19.61 -18.78
N LEU A 9 1.80 -20.73 -18.14
CA LEU A 9 1.24 -21.12 -16.84
C LEU A 9 1.59 -20.11 -15.75
N ILE A 10 2.81 -19.60 -15.71
CA ILE A 10 3.23 -18.58 -14.74
C ILE A 10 2.44 -17.29 -14.98
N VAL A 11 2.30 -16.84 -16.22
CA VAL A 11 1.54 -15.61 -16.56
C VAL A 11 0.06 -15.77 -16.19
N THR A 12 -0.56 -16.93 -16.44
CA THR A 12 -1.96 -17.18 -16.07
C THR A 12 -2.18 -17.32 -14.57
N LEU A 13 -1.21 -17.82 -13.82
CA LEU A 13 -1.29 -17.88 -12.35
C LEU A 13 -1.14 -16.50 -11.69
N LEU A 14 -0.48 -15.55 -12.37
CA LEU A 14 -0.24 -14.20 -11.87
C LEU A 14 -1.28 -13.18 -12.36
N SER A 15 -2.23 -13.56 -13.22
CA SER A 15 -3.24 -12.68 -13.80
C SER A 15 -4.58 -12.65 -13.05
N ASN A 16 -4.65 -13.22 -11.84
CA ASN A 16 -5.86 -13.07 -11.03
C ASN A 16 -5.92 -11.63 -10.47
N PRO A 17 -7.07 -10.96 -10.53
CA PRO A 17 -7.23 -9.68 -9.87
C PRO A 17 -7.04 -9.88 -8.36
N ILE A 18 -6.00 -9.27 -7.83
CA ILE A 18 -5.70 -9.28 -6.40
C ILE A 18 -6.30 -7.99 -5.85
N PHE A 19 -7.38 -8.09 -5.12
CA PHE A 19 -7.93 -6.97 -4.37
C PHE A 19 -7.19 -6.91 -3.03
N SER A 20 -6.59 -5.77 -2.72
CA SER A 20 -5.92 -5.53 -1.45
C SER A 20 -6.65 -4.42 -0.71
N GLN A 21 -6.92 -4.64 0.56
CA GLN A 21 -7.47 -3.63 1.46
C GLN A 21 -6.44 -3.18 2.51
N SER A 22 -5.17 -3.29 2.19
CA SER A 22 -4.11 -2.88 3.10
C SER A 22 -4.04 -1.35 3.18
N GLU A 23 -4.27 -0.81 4.34
CA GLU A 23 -4.08 0.59 4.64
C GLU A 23 -2.61 0.86 4.99
N ALA A 24 -2.06 1.92 4.41
CA ALA A 24 -0.70 2.36 4.69
C ALA A 24 -0.64 3.89 4.76
N GLY A 25 0.15 4.41 5.68
CA GLY A 25 0.49 5.82 5.71
C GLY A 25 1.39 6.21 4.53
N ALA A 26 1.51 7.50 4.25
CA ALA A 26 2.42 8.04 3.22
C ALA A 26 2.27 7.42 1.82
N ILE A 27 1.07 7.05 1.41
CA ILE A 27 0.79 6.41 0.10
C ILE A 27 1.24 7.23 -1.10
N PHE A 28 1.46 8.54 -0.96
CA PHE A 28 2.01 9.39 -2.03
C PHE A 28 3.39 8.92 -2.53
N LEU A 29 4.13 8.16 -1.71
CA LEU A 29 5.40 7.54 -2.09
C LEU A 29 5.24 6.46 -3.17
N LEU A 30 4.03 5.95 -3.39
CA LEU A 30 3.70 4.97 -4.43
C LEU A 30 3.28 5.62 -5.75
N ILE A 31 3.13 6.96 -5.80
CA ILE A 31 2.79 7.66 -7.05
C ILE A 31 3.97 7.56 -8.02
N ALA A 32 3.76 6.85 -9.11
CA ALA A 32 4.76 6.47 -10.08
C ALA A 32 5.22 7.64 -10.96
N PRO A 33 6.50 8.05 -10.94
CA PRO A 33 7.01 9.11 -11.80
C PRO A 33 7.42 8.59 -13.17
N GLY A 34 7.27 9.44 -14.18
CA GLY A 34 7.86 9.27 -15.50
C GLY A 34 6.85 8.89 -16.59
N ALA A 35 6.78 9.70 -17.64
CA ALA A 35 5.88 9.46 -18.77
C ALA A 35 6.18 8.13 -19.49
N ARG A 36 7.47 7.71 -19.54
CA ARG A 36 7.86 6.41 -20.09
C ARG A 36 7.28 5.27 -19.26
N ALA A 37 7.38 5.35 -17.94
CA ALA A 37 6.85 4.36 -17.02
C ALA A 37 5.33 4.24 -17.18
N GLY A 38 4.61 5.37 -17.16
CA GLY A 38 3.16 5.39 -17.37
C GLY A 38 2.75 4.78 -18.72
N GLY A 39 3.52 5.05 -19.80
CA GLY A 39 3.29 4.46 -21.12
C GLY A 39 3.60 2.96 -21.20
N MET A 40 4.33 2.40 -20.25
CA MET A 40 4.71 0.99 -20.16
C MET A 40 3.91 0.22 -19.08
N GLY A 41 2.83 0.80 -18.55
CA GLY A 41 2.06 0.22 -17.44
C GLY A 41 2.89 0.09 -16.17
N GLU A 42 3.80 1.04 -15.95
CA GLU A 42 4.70 1.15 -14.78
C GLU A 42 5.75 0.03 -14.63
N ALA A 43 5.86 -0.87 -15.62
CA ALA A 43 6.84 -1.94 -15.62
C ALA A 43 8.27 -1.41 -15.84
N GLN A 44 8.96 -1.01 -14.77
CA GLN A 44 10.26 -0.33 -14.80
C GLN A 44 11.37 -0.98 -13.97
N VAL A 45 11.06 -1.90 -13.10
CA VAL A 45 12.01 -2.45 -12.10
C VAL A 45 13.22 -3.13 -12.76
N ALA A 46 12.99 -3.82 -13.89
CA ALA A 46 14.07 -4.47 -14.67
C ALA A 46 14.65 -3.57 -15.78
N VAL A 47 14.07 -2.40 -16.05
CA VAL A 47 14.51 -1.45 -17.11
C VAL A 47 14.86 -0.07 -16.57
N ALA A 48 15.20 0.03 -15.30
CA ALA A 48 15.62 1.25 -14.62
C ALA A 48 16.97 1.75 -15.18
N ASN A 49 16.93 2.55 -16.25
CA ASN A 49 18.11 2.93 -17.06
C ASN A 49 18.20 4.43 -17.37
N ASP A 50 17.65 5.27 -16.50
CA ASP A 50 17.70 6.74 -16.52
C ASP A 50 17.71 7.30 -15.08
N ALA A 51 17.56 8.60 -14.90
CA ALA A 51 17.55 9.23 -13.57
C ALA A 51 16.34 8.83 -12.72
N TYR A 52 15.25 8.34 -13.32
CA TYR A 52 14.11 7.78 -12.60
C TYR A 52 14.42 6.44 -11.91
N ALA A 53 15.56 5.81 -12.23
CA ALA A 53 16.01 4.60 -11.55
C ALA A 53 16.18 4.81 -10.03
N SER A 54 16.45 6.03 -9.57
CA SER A 54 16.48 6.36 -8.14
C SER A 54 15.14 6.09 -7.43
N TYR A 55 14.03 6.09 -8.16
CA TYR A 55 12.69 5.73 -7.65
C TYR A 55 12.37 4.25 -7.91
N TRP A 56 12.50 3.81 -9.17
CA TRP A 56 12.03 2.49 -9.59
C TRP A 56 12.89 1.31 -9.12
N ASN A 57 14.21 1.47 -9.22
CA ASN A 57 15.19 0.48 -8.75
C ASN A 57 16.58 1.14 -8.69
N PRO A 58 17.05 1.53 -7.51
CA PRO A 58 18.34 2.22 -7.38
C PRO A 58 19.53 1.42 -7.93
N ALA A 59 19.42 0.09 -8.02
CA ALA A 59 20.48 -0.72 -8.63
C ALA A 59 20.69 -0.41 -10.12
N GLY A 60 19.65 0.07 -10.82
CA GLY A 60 19.76 0.50 -12.21
C GLY A 60 20.81 1.57 -12.44
N LEU A 61 20.99 2.48 -11.48
CA LEU A 61 21.96 3.58 -11.52
C LEU A 61 23.40 3.08 -11.69
N GLY A 62 23.74 1.89 -11.17
CA GLY A 62 25.09 1.33 -11.23
C GLY A 62 25.59 1.05 -12.65
N PHE A 63 24.66 0.81 -13.59
CA PHE A 63 24.97 0.54 -14.98
C PHE A 63 25.06 1.80 -15.87
N LEU A 64 24.78 2.97 -15.31
CA LEU A 64 24.66 4.20 -16.06
C LEU A 64 25.94 5.04 -15.96
N ASP A 65 26.42 5.53 -17.10
CA ASP A 65 27.58 6.41 -17.17
C ASP A 65 27.17 7.89 -17.24
N GLY A 66 28.13 8.77 -16.91
CA GLY A 66 27.93 10.21 -16.99
C GLY A 66 27.05 10.75 -15.87
N GLN A 67 26.29 11.79 -16.19
CA GLN A 67 25.34 12.44 -15.28
C GLN A 67 24.03 12.76 -16.03
N GLU A 68 22.94 12.82 -15.27
CA GLU A 68 21.62 13.11 -15.81
C GLU A 68 20.77 13.83 -14.75
N LEU A 69 19.93 14.74 -15.26
CA LEU A 69 18.89 15.42 -14.51
C LEU A 69 17.56 15.14 -15.22
N ALA A 70 16.56 14.70 -14.49
CA ALA A 70 15.22 14.49 -14.97
C ALA A 70 14.23 15.36 -14.18
N LEU A 71 13.31 15.99 -14.90
CA LEU A 71 12.25 16.82 -14.35
C LEU A 71 10.92 16.34 -14.90
N MET A 72 9.92 16.30 -14.03
CA MET A 72 8.54 16.00 -14.42
C MET A 72 7.59 16.91 -13.65
N HIS A 73 6.62 17.46 -14.37
CA HIS A 73 5.47 18.16 -13.82
C HIS A 73 4.20 17.52 -14.37
N VAL A 74 3.25 17.24 -13.50
CA VAL A 74 1.95 16.68 -13.88
C VAL A 74 0.86 17.37 -13.09
N ASN A 75 -0.15 17.89 -13.81
CA ASN A 75 -1.40 18.29 -13.17
C ASN A 75 -2.07 17.01 -12.65
N TRP A 76 -2.20 16.92 -11.34
CA TRP A 76 -2.76 15.74 -10.67
C TRP A 76 -4.27 15.83 -10.68
N LEU A 77 -4.97 14.75 -11.05
CA LEU A 77 -6.41 14.69 -11.13
C LEU A 77 -7.05 15.90 -11.84
N PRO A 78 -6.69 16.17 -13.12
CA PRO A 78 -7.20 17.33 -13.83
C PRO A 78 -8.73 17.27 -13.93
N GLY A 79 -9.39 18.37 -13.58
CA GLY A 79 -10.84 18.48 -13.52
C GLY A 79 -11.44 18.30 -12.10
N LEU A 80 -10.65 17.89 -11.11
CA LEU A 80 -11.05 17.91 -9.70
C LEU A 80 -10.76 19.28 -9.09
N ALA A 81 -9.50 19.74 -9.22
CA ALA A 81 -9.07 21.09 -8.85
C ALA A 81 -7.90 21.53 -9.76
N ASP A 82 -7.72 22.85 -9.93
CA ASP A 82 -6.71 23.38 -10.84
C ASP A 82 -5.32 23.52 -10.19
N ASP A 83 -5.25 23.41 -8.88
CA ASP A 83 -4.05 23.59 -8.06
C ASP A 83 -3.43 22.28 -7.54
N LEU A 84 -3.95 21.12 -7.99
CA LEU A 84 -3.35 19.82 -7.70
C LEU A 84 -2.25 19.51 -8.70
N TYR A 85 -1.03 19.27 -8.22
CA TYR A 85 0.08 18.89 -9.10
C TYR A 85 1.12 18.02 -8.40
N TYR A 86 1.81 17.24 -9.22
CA TYR A 86 2.90 16.36 -8.81
C TYR A 86 4.19 16.76 -9.54
N GLU A 87 5.25 16.93 -8.78
CA GLU A 87 6.58 17.27 -9.27
C GLU A 87 7.56 16.17 -8.93
N PHE A 88 8.43 15.86 -9.87
CA PHE A 88 9.55 14.95 -9.67
C PHE A 88 10.83 15.57 -10.21
N LEU A 89 11.88 15.54 -9.39
CA LEU A 89 13.24 15.89 -9.76
C LEU A 89 14.16 14.70 -9.50
N GLY A 90 14.73 14.09 -10.55
CA GLY A 90 15.70 13.01 -10.43
C GLY A 90 17.09 13.46 -10.83
N PHE A 91 18.10 13.00 -10.13
CA PHE A 91 19.51 13.28 -10.40
C PHE A 91 20.37 12.04 -10.26
N ARG A 92 21.38 11.89 -11.11
CA ARG A 92 22.42 10.88 -10.97
C ARG A 92 23.76 11.36 -11.53
N LYS A 93 24.85 10.84 -10.95
CA LYS A 93 26.23 11.07 -11.43
C LYS A 93 27.11 9.86 -11.13
N LYS A 94 27.78 9.35 -12.15
CA LYS A 94 28.77 8.28 -12.04
C LYS A 94 30.13 8.83 -11.58
N TYR A 95 30.71 8.16 -10.61
CA TYR A 95 32.08 8.39 -10.16
C TYR A 95 32.90 7.12 -10.45
N PRO A 96 34.04 7.22 -11.19
CA PRO A 96 34.77 6.04 -11.67
C PRO A 96 35.17 5.03 -10.63
N THR A 97 35.50 5.47 -9.42
CA THR A 97 35.99 4.62 -8.33
C THR A 97 34.99 4.38 -7.23
N LEU A 98 33.95 5.20 -7.12
CA LEU A 98 32.99 5.14 -6.04
C LEU A 98 31.69 4.39 -6.45
N GLY A 99 31.30 4.46 -7.70
CA GLY A 99 29.98 4.01 -8.16
C GLY A 99 29.13 5.19 -8.61
N THR A 100 27.81 5.04 -8.56
CA THR A 100 26.87 6.09 -8.95
C THR A 100 26.16 6.62 -7.72
N VAL A 101 26.19 7.94 -7.55
CA VAL A 101 25.40 8.67 -6.58
C VAL A 101 24.25 9.33 -7.32
N GLY A 102 23.08 9.32 -6.74
CA GLY A 102 21.90 9.93 -7.29
C GLY A 102 20.89 10.28 -6.21
N GLY A 103 19.67 10.53 -6.62
CA GLY A 103 18.56 10.80 -5.72
C GLY A 103 17.38 11.39 -6.46
N HIS A 104 16.31 11.60 -5.71
CA HIS A 104 15.14 12.28 -6.23
C HIS A 104 14.43 13.10 -5.16
N LEU A 105 13.67 14.07 -5.62
CA LEU A 105 12.71 14.85 -4.86
C LEU A 105 11.34 14.62 -5.46
N ILE A 106 10.37 14.36 -4.60
CA ILE A 106 8.94 14.30 -4.91
C ILE A 106 8.27 15.46 -4.19
N PHE A 107 7.36 16.15 -4.86
CA PHE A 107 6.48 17.14 -4.26
C PHE A 107 5.07 16.96 -4.83
N LEU A 108 4.11 16.69 -3.96
CA LEU A 108 2.70 16.60 -4.28
C LEU A 108 1.97 17.75 -3.60
N ASN A 109 1.42 18.66 -4.39
CA ASN A 109 0.54 19.72 -3.90
C ASN A 109 -0.92 19.26 -3.97
N LEU A 110 -1.60 19.29 -2.84
CA LEU A 110 -3.02 18.95 -2.72
C LEU A 110 -3.94 20.18 -2.73
N GLY A 111 -3.36 21.35 -3.04
CA GLY A 111 -4.08 22.59 -3.23
C GLY A 111 -4.53 23.24 -1.92
N GLU A 112 -5.36 24.28 -2.10
CA GLU A 112 -5.99 25.02 -1.01
C GLU A 112 -7.33 24.35 -0.64
N GLN A 113 -7.55 24.17 0.65
CA GLN A 113 -8.74 23.55 1.21
C GLN A 113 -9.45 24.51 2.16
N ILE A 114 -10.78 24.41 2.21
CA ILE A 114 -11.60 25.22 3.12
C ILE A 114 -11.78 24.45 4.42
N ARG A 115 -11.39 25.06 5.53
CA ARG A 115 -11.67 24.54 6.84
C ARG A 115 -13.08 24.91 7.27
N THR A 116 -13.85 23.93 7.72
CA THR A 116 -15.21 24.12 8.22
C THR A 116 -15.33 23.75 9.70
N SER A 117 -16.27 24.38 10.42
CA SER A 117 -16.65 23.95 11.75
C SER A 117 -17.57 22.71 11.71
N GLU A 118 -17.84 22.12 12.87
CA GLU A 118 -18.84 21.03 13.00
C GLU A 118 -20.25 21.46 12.55
N THR A 119 -20.55 22.77 12.56
CA THR A 119 -21.81 23.36 12.10
C THR A 119 -21.77 23.75 10.62
N GLY A 120 -20.66 23.53 9.91
CA GLY A 120 -20.50 23.85 8.49
C GLY A 120 -20.07 25.30 8.22
N ASP A 121 -19.73 26.12 9.24
CA ASP A 121 -19.26 27.47 9.04
C ASP A 121 -17.82 27.48 8.55
N GLU A 122 -17.48 28.33 7.58
CA GLU A 122 -16.12 28.47 7.08
C GLU A 122 -15.21 29.12 8.14
N LEU A 123 -14.11 28.47 8.48
CA LEU A 123 -13.11 28.91 9.46
C LEU A 123 -11.83 29.45 8.82
N GLY A 124 -11.77 29.46 7.48
CA GLY A 124 -10.59 29.88 6.71
C GLY A 124 -10.08 28.81 5.78
N THR A 125 -8.93 29.05 5.16
CA THR A 125 -8.29 28.13 4.22
C THR A 125 -6.94 27.65 4.73
N PHE A 126 -6.49 26.49 4.28
CA PHE A 126 -5.17 25.94 4.50
C PHE A 126 -4.69 25.18 3.25
N THR A 127 -3.39 24.99 3.12
CA THR A 127 -2.80 24.23 2.01
C THR A 127 -2.25 22.92 2.51
N SER A 128 -2.49 21.85 1.75
CA SER A 128 -1.92 20.52 2.04
C SER A 128 -0.90 20.15 0.99
N TYR A 129 0.21 19.60 1.42
CA TYR A 129 1.26 19.11 0.53
C TYR A 129 2.06 17.98 1.16
N MET A 130 2.69 17.19 0.30
CA MET A 130 3.57 16.10 0.70
C MET A 130 4.86 16.18 -0.10
N THR A 131 5.98 15.86 0.53
CA THR A 131 7.28 15.86 -0.13
C THR A 131 8.15 14.71 0.36
N ALA A 132 9.01 14.21 -0.51
CA ALA A 132 10.01 13.20 -0.14
C ALA A 132 11.33 13.50 -0.84
N PHE A 133 12.41 13.36 -0.10
CA PHE A 133 13.77 13.42 -0.62
C PHE A 133 14.45 12.07 -0.43
N ALA A 134 15.03 11.53 -1.51
CA ALA A 134 15.82 10.31 -1.48
C ALA A 134 17.25 10.57 -1.96
N LEU A 135 18.21 10.01 -1.23
CA LEU A 135 19.61 9.93 -1.64
C LEU A 135 19.93 8.50 -2.03
N SER A 136 20.43 8.31 -3.23
CA SER A 136 20.72 7.01 -3.85
C SER A 136 22.21 6.75 -3.97
N TYR A 137 22.61 5.52 -3.68
CA TYR A 137 23.91 5.00 -4.03
C TYR A 137 23.80 3.66 -4.73
N SER A 138 24.59 3.46 -5.78
CA SER A 138 24.61 2.20 -6.52
C SER A 138 26.01 1.84 -7.01
N ALA A 139 26.32 0.55 -6.97
CA ALA A 139 27.57 0.02 -7.45
C ALA A 139 27.39 -1.32 -8.18
N LEU A 140 28.28 -1.56 -9.16
CA LEU A 140 28.39 -2.85 -9.81
C LEU A 140 29.05 -3.85 -8.86
N ILE A 141 28.42 -5.01 -8.67
CA ILE A 141 28.98 -6.16 -7.98
C ILE A 141 29.77 -7.02 -9.00
N SER A 142 29.30 -7.07 -10.23
CA SER A 142 29.92 -7.73 -11.37
C SER A 142 29.57 -6.98 -12.66
N PRO A 143 30.12 -7.33 -13.83
CA PRO A 143 29.76 -6.69 -15.10
C PRO A 143 28.25 -6.78 -15.44
N THR A 144 27.55 -7.76 -14.88
CA THR A 144 26.12 -7.99 -15.14
C THR A 144 25.23 -7.76 -13.93
N GLN A 145 25.79 -7.45 -12.75
CA GLN A 145 25.04 -7.32 -11.51
C GLN A 145 25.31 -5.99 -10.82
N SER A 146 24.28 -5.37 -10.33
CA SER A 146 24.34 -4.14 -9.56
C SER A 146 23.47 -4.22 -8.31
N PHE A 147 23.91 -3.53 -7.28
CA PHE A 147 23.17 -3.31 -6.05
C PHE A 147 23.00 -1.81 -5.84
N GLY A 148 21.87 -1.40 -5.30
CA GLY A 148 21.56 0.00 -5.02
C GLY A 148 20.77 0.14 -3.73
N ILE A 149 20.97 1.27 -3.08
CA ILE A 149 20.23 1.64 -1.86
C ILE A 149 19.76 3.09 -1.96
N ASN A 150 18.63 3.38 -1.35
CA ASN A 150 18.19 4.74 -1.04
C ASN A 150 18.05 4.93 0.45
N THR A 151 18.32 6.15 0.90
CA THR A 151 17.84 6.67 2.17
C THR A 151 16.84 7.77 1.88
N LYS A 152 15.72 7.77 2.56
CA LYS A 152 14.57 8.62 2.25
C LYS A 152 14.10 9.37 3.48
N VAL A 153 13.73 10.63 3.29
CA VAL A 153 12.98 11.43 4.28
C VAL A 153 11.72 11.91 3.59
N SER A 154 10.58 11.68 4.20
CA SER A 154 9.30 12.22 3.75
C SER A 154 8.70 13.14 4.79
N TYR A 155 8.00 14.15 4.31
CA TYR A 155 7.26 15.10 5.12
C TYR A 155 5.87 15.26 4.52
N GLN A 156 4.87 15.15 5.39
CA GLN A 156 3.47 15.34 5.03
C GLN A 156 2.92 16.50 5.86
N HIS A 157 2.28 17.42 5.19
CA HIS A 157 1.55 18.55 5.80
C HIS A 157 0.11 18.49 5.29
N LEU A 158 -0.77 17.91 6.10
CA LEU A 158 -2.18 17.71 5.75
C LEU A 158 -3.04 18.84 6.30
N VAL A 159 -2.79 19.24 7.55
CA VAL A 159 -3.53 20.31 8.22
C VAL A 159 -2.66 20.95 9.31
N GLU A 160 -2.81 22.27 9.51
CA GLU A 160 -2.05 22.97 10.54
C GLU A 160 -2.62 22.78 11.95
N ILE A 161 -3.94 22.67 12.05
CA ILE A 161 -4.66 22.55 13.32
C ILE A 161 -5.74 21.50 13.15
N GLY A 162 -5.76 20.49 14.01
CA GLY A 162 -6.78 19.44 14.02
C GLY A 162 -8.20 20.00 14.09
N ALA A 163 -9.16 19.23 13.63
CA ALA A 163 -10.58 19.58 13.64
C ALA A 163 -11.26 18.98 14.88
N GLY A 164 -12.27 19.66 15.40
CA GLY A 164 -13.09 19.17 16.52
C GLY A 164 -12.31 18.98 17.83
N SER A 165 -12.40 17.80 18.39
CA SER A 165 -11.73 17.39 19.64
C SER A 165 -10.25 17.06 19.46
N GLU A 166 -9.81 16.78 18.26
CA GLU A 166 -8.41 16.46 17.95
C GLU A 166 -7.54 17.70 18.02
N LYS A 167 -6.58 17.67 18.93
CA LYS A 167 -5.63 18.76 19.15
C LYS A 167 -4.26 18.32 18.68
N GLY A 168 -3.83 18.84 17.55
CA GLY A 168 -2.50 18.57 16.99
C GLY A 168 -2.36 19.13 15.58
N SER A 169 -1.15 19.07 15.05
CA SER A 169 -0.91 19.36 13.63
C SER A 169 -0.93 18.06 12.85
N GLY A 170 -1.69 18.01 11.76
CA GLY A 170 -1.67 16.89 10.82
C GLY A 170 -0.39 16.89 9.98
N THR A 171 0.77 16.79 10.65
CA THR A 171 2.08 16.74 9.99
C THR A 171 2.83 15.50 10.44
N SER A 172 3.52 14.84 9.50
CA SER A 172 4.45 13.77 9.82
C SER A 172 5.81 13.99 9.16
N THR A 173 6.86 13.43 9.78
CA THR A 173 8.22 13.37 9.23
C THR A 173 8.75 11.96 9.41
N ASP A 174 8.96 11.27 8.31
CA ASP A 174 9.25 9.85 8.32
C ASP A 174 10.55 9.56 7.60
N PHE A 175 11.18 8.43 7.96
CA PHE A 175 12.42 7.95 7.35
C PHE A 175 12.17 6.59 6.71
N GLY A 176 12.80 6.37 5.56
CA GLY A 176 12.69 5.11 4.85
C GLY A 176 13.95 4.73 4.11
N PHE A 177 14.00 3.47 3.71
CA PHE A 177 15.09 2.89 2.93
C PHE A 177 14.52 2.11 1.76
N ASP A 178 15.27 2.07 0.66
CA ASP A 178 15.01 1.15 -0.44
C ASP A 178 16.25 0.30 -0.70
N ILE A 179 16.02 -0.93 -1.15
CA ILE A 179 17.08 -1.88 -1.50
C ILE A 179 16.76 -2.43 -2.88
N GLY A 180 17.65 -2.17 -3.83
CA GLY A 180 17.52 -2.61 -5.21
C GLY A 180 18.61 -3.60 -5.62
N TYR A 181 18.23 -4.53 -6.51
CA TYR A 181 19.13 -5.43 -7.20
C TYR A 181 18.74 -5.54 -8.66
N LEU A 182 19.74 -5.54 -9.55
CA LEU A 182 19.53 -5.70 -10.98
C LEU A 182 20.56 -6.68 -11.55
N HIS A 183 20.08 -7.70 -12.28
CA HIS A 183 20.92 -8.70 -12.91
C HIS A 183 20.61 -8.80 -14.42
N LYS A 184 21.53 -8.31 -15.24
CA LYS A 184 21.50 -8.47 -16.70
C LYS A 184 21.97 -9.86 -17.06
N GLU A 185 21.36 -10.46 -18.12
CA GLU A 185 21.70 -11.81 -18.58
C GLU A 185 21.53 -12.89 -17.49
N TRP A 186 20.43 -12.78 -16.71
CA TRP A 186 20.19 -13.60 -15.52
C TRP A 186 20.23 -15.10 -15.80
N LEU A 187 19.26 -15.70 -16.46
CA LEU A 187 19.23 -17.13 -16.78
C LEU A 187 19.68 -17.45 -18.20
N PHE A 188 19.62 -16.48 -19.08
CA PHE A 188 20.03 -16.56 -20.48
C PHE A 188 20.25 -15.15 -21.05
N PRO A 189 21.02 -15.03 -22.16
CA PRO A 189 21.25 -13.75 -22.80
C PRO A 189 19.95 -12.99 -23.09
N LYS A 190 19.98 -11.67 -22.96
CA LYS A 190 18.86 -10.74 -23.19
C LYS A 190 17.77 -10.73 -22.10
N LEU A 191 17.84 -11.55 -21.05
CA LEU A 191 16.93 -11.49 -19.93
C LEU A 191 17.58 -10.68 -18.79
N THR A 192 16.96 -9.58 -18.40
CA THR A 192 17.30 -8.81 -17.20
C THR A 192 16.26 -9.07 -16.14
N MET A 193 16.70 -9.28 -14.90
CA MET A 193 15.88 -9.39 -13.71
C MET A 193 16.15 -8.20 -12.81
N GLY A 194 15.09 -7.59 -12.31
CA GLY A 194 15.10 -6.52 -11.31
C GLY A 194 14.36 -6.93 -10.05
N PHE A 195 14.85 -6.46 -8.93
CA PHE A 195 14.21 -6.59 -7.62
C PHE A 195 14.36 -5.27 -6.89
N ASN A 196 13.28 -4.79 -6.28
CA ASN A 196 13.29 -3.61 -5.44
C ASN A 196 12.38 -3.81 -4.23
N LEU A 197 12.90 -3.54 -3.06
CA LEU A 197 12.14 -3.46 -1.82
C LEU A 197 12.20 -2.01 -1.36
N SER A 198 11.09 -1.30 -1.44
CA SER A 198 11.01 0.14 -1.21
C SER A 198 10.21 0.51 0.01
N ASN A 199 10.46 1.71 0.51
CA ASN A 199 9.76 2.32 1.64
C ASN A 199 9.84 1.50 2.94
N LEU A 200 10.98 0.87 3.19
CA LEU A 200 11.26 0.22 4.47
C LEU A 200 11.46 1.29 5.55
N GLY A 201 10.62 1.33 6.56
CA GLY A 201 10.73 2.31 7.62
C GLY A 201 9.81 2.03 8.80
N PRO A 202 9.88 2.86 9.85
CA PRO A 202 8.95 2.81 10.97
C PRO A 202 7.55 3.21 10.53
N LYS A 203 6.56 2.96 11.36
CA LYS A 203 5.20 3.43 11.14
C LYS A 203 5.14 4.96 11.05
N VAL A 204 4.23 5.47 10.23
CA VAL A 204 3.93 6.89 10.03
C VAL A 204 2.96 7.33 11.10
N SER A 205 3.28 8.38 11.84
CA SER A 205 2.38 8.93 12.85
C SER A 205 2.23 10.44 12.64
N PHE A 206 1.01 10.93 12.80
CA PHE A 206 0.71 12.36 12.74
C PHE A 206 0.56 12.96 14.15
N ILE A 207 -0.49 12.59 14.84
CA ILE A 207 -0.85 13.16 16.15
C ILE A 207 -0.54 12.16 17.27
N ASP A 208 -1.02 10.92 17.11
CA ASP A 208 -0.92 9.88 18.12
C ASP A 208 -0.05 8.70 17.61
N PRO A 209 1.03 8.36 18.31
CA PRO A 209 1.84 7.19 17.95
C PRO A 209 1.08 5.86 18.03
N ASP A 210 0.02 5.77 18.82
CA ASP A 210 -0.77 4.56 18.95
C ASP A 210 -1.66 4.31 17.71
N GLN A 211 -1.94 5.38 16.96
CA GLN A 211 -2.65 5.35 15.68
C GLN A 211 -1.70 5.40 14.46
N ALA A 212 -0.48 4.93 14.61
CA ALA A 212 0.52 4.99 13.56
C ALA A 212 0.30 3.91 12.50
N ASP A 213 0.21 4.33 11.22
CA ASP A 213 0.06 3.46 10.07
C ASP A 213 1.39 2.88 9.59
N PRO A 214 1.40 1.67 9.03
CA PRO A 214 2.61 1.14 8.43
C PRO A 214 3.09 1.97 7.25
N GLN A 215 4.40 2.03 7.02
CA GLN A 215 4.93 2.59 5.78
C GLN A 215 4.48 1.75 4.58
N PRO A 216 4.28 2.37 3.39
CA PRO A 216 3.87 1.65 2.19
C PRO A 216 5.04 0.83 1.62
N THR A 217 5.52 -0.13 2.43
CA THR A 217 6.60 -1.02 2.03
C THR A 217 6.17 -1.85 0.85
N ASN A 218 6.86 -1.71 -0.27
CA ASN A 218 6.51 -2.36 -1.52
C ASN A 218 7.63 -3.26 -2.03
N LEU A 219 7.26 -4.48 -2.41
CA LEU A 219 8.12 -5.46 -3.06
C LEU A 219 7.83 -5.46 -4.55
N SER A 220 8.85 -5.13 -5.34
CA SER A 220 8.76 -5.13 -6.80
C SER A 220 9.71 -6.17 -7.39
N PHE A 221 9.21 -6.99 -8.27
CA PHE A 221 9.98 -7.95 -9.05
C PHE A 221 9.72 -7.75 -10.54
N GLY A 222 10.77 -7.54 -11.32
CA GLY A 222 10.66 -7.24 -12.74
C GLY A 222 11.50 -8.15 -13.62
N LEU A 223 10.98 -8.40 -14.83
CA LEU A 223 11.67 -9.10 -15.91
C LEU A 223 11.64 -8.26 -17.18
N ASN A 224 12.76 -8.15 -17.86
CA ASN A 224 12.87 -7.51 -19.17
C ASN A 224 13.56 -8.46 -20.15
N TYR A 225 12.86 -8.82 -21.23
CA TYR A 225 13.41 -9.68 -22.27
C TYR A 225 13.51 -8.94 -23.61
N GLY A 226 14.75 -8.81 -24.12
CA GLY A 226 15.04 -8.22 -25.42
C GLY A 226 14.63 -9.17 -26.56
N LEU A 227 13.44 -8.94 -27.13
CA LEU A 227 12.92 -9.79 -28.22
C LEU A 227 13.65 -9.50 -29.55
N ILE A 228 13.71 -8.24 -29.94
CA ILE A 228 14.39 -7.78 -31.16
C ILE A 228 15.43 -6.73 -30.78
N LYS A 229 16.65 -6.88 -31.26
CA LYS A 229 17.69 -5.86 -31.18
C LYS A 229 18.42 -5.77 -32.50
N SER A 230 18.17 -4.72 -33.23
CA SER A 230 18.84 -4.40 -34.48
C SER A 230 19.30 -2.95 -34.49
N GLU A 231 19.97 -2.52 -35.52
CA GLU A 231 20.46 -1.14 -35.67
C GLU A 231 19.32 -0.08 -35.58
N PHE A 232 18.14 -0.42 -36.12
CA PHE A 232 17.00 0.49 -36.20
C PHE A 232 15.80 0.08 -35.35
N ASN A 233 15.78 -1.14 -34.80
CA ASN A 233 14.63 -1.64 -34.07
C ASN A 233 15.06 -2.29 -32.76
N ASN A 234 14.44 -1.89 -31.68
CA ASN A 234 14.60 -2.47 -30.36
C ASN A 234 13.20 -2.75 -29.77
N LEU A 235 12.90 -4.01 -29.57
CA LEU A 235 11.64 -4.46 -28.97
C LEU A 235 11.94 -5.30 -27.74
N ASN A 236 11.44 -4.86 -26.62
CA ASN A 236 11.52 -5.57 -25.35
C ASN A 236 10.11 -5.93 -24.85
N ILE A 237 10.01 -7.05 -24.16
CA ILE A 237 8.85 -7.39 -23.34
C ILE A 237 9.27 -7.18 -21.90
N VAL A 238 8.49 -6.39 -21.16
CA VAL A 238 8.70 -6.10 -19.75
C VAL A 238 7.52 -6.61 -18.95
N TYR A 239 7.80 -7.17 -17.78
CA TYR A 239 6.81 -7.67 -16.86
C TYR A 239 7.27 -7.37 -15.44
N ASP A 240 6.44 -6.70 -14.68
CA ASP A 240 6.69 -6.41 -13.27
C ASP A 240 5.53 -6.94 -12.41
N VAL A 241 5.84 -7.32 -11.19
CA VAL A 241 4.91 -7.64 -10.11
C VAL A 241 5.26 -6.75 -8.93
N ASP A 242 4.30 -5.97 -8.50
CA ASP A 242 4.39 -5.11 -7.35
C ASP A 242 3.45 -5.60 -6.26
N LYS A 243 3.96 -5.70 -5.04
CA LYS A 243 3.19 -6.15 -3.89
C LYS A 243 3.43 -5.23 -2.70
N LEU A 244 2.37 -4.60 -2.24
CA LEU A 244 2.39 -3.87 -0.97
C LEU A 244 2.50 -4.89 0.17
N LEU A 245 3.59 -4.80 0.95
CA LEU A 245 3.87 -5.68 2.08
C LEU A 245 3.29 -5.09 3.37
N VAL A 246 2.01 -4.78 3.33
CA VAL A 246 1.24 -4.34 4.47
C VAL A 246 0.11 -5.34 4.67
N SER A 247 -0.11 -5.76 5.88
CA SER A 247 -1.20 -6.63 6.27
C SER A 247 -1.85 -6.01 7.51
N SER A 248 -2.91 -5.25 7.27
CA SER A 248 -3.74 -4.62 8.30
C SER A 248 -5.04 -5.40 8.41
N TYR A 249 -5.49 -5.57 9.63
CA TYR A 249 -6.72 -6.26 9.96
C TYR A 249 -7.60 -5.29 10.72
N PRO A 250 -8.86 -5.12 10.31
CA PRO A 250 -9.86 -4.39 11.09
C PRO A 250 -10.23 -5.17 12.36
N ASP A 251 -11.02 -4.57 13.21
CA ASP A 251 -11.68 -5.29 14.28
C ASP A 251 -12.60 -6.37 13.67
N MET A 252 -12.43 -7.61 14.11
CA MET A 252 -13.15 -8.76 13.55
C MET A 252 -13.51 -9.74 14.66
N ASP A 253 -14.76 -10.16 14.68
CA ASP A 253 -15.21 -11.29 15.50
C ASP A 253 -14.91 -12.59 14.73
N TRP A 254 -13.74 -13.18 14.99
CA TRP A 254 -13.29 -14.38 14.29
C TRP A 254 -13.92 -15.68 14.76
N ASP A 255 -14.47 -15.69 15.98
CA ASP A 255 -15.07 -16.89 16.56
C ASP A 255 -16.61 -16.86 16.59
N GLY A 256 -17.21 -15.71 16.26
CA GLY A 256 -18.65 -15.56 16.15
C GLY A 256 -19.37 -15.48 17.50
N ASP A 257 -18.66 -15.06 18.56
CA ASP A 257 -19.26 -14.97 19.90
C ASP A 257 -20.03 -13.65 20.13
N GLY A 258 -19.94 -12.72 19.20
CA GLY A 258 -20.59 -11.42 19.24
C GLY A 258 -19.79 -10.33 19.96
N TYR A 259 -18.52 -10.58 20.23
CA TYR A 259 -17.59 -9.64 20.86
C TYR A 259 -16.29 -9.58 20.06
N VAL A 260 -15.60 -8.44 20.07
CA VAL A 260 -14.21 -8.35 19.63
C VAL A 260 -13.31 -8.53 20.84
N GLY A 261 -12.45 -9.51 20.80
CA GLY A 261 -11.62 -9.92 21.91
C GLY A 261 -12.16 -11.16 22.62
N GLY A 262 -11.65 -11.45 23.78
CA GLY A 262 -11.98 -12.69 24.48
C GLY A 262 -11.97 -12.55 25.99
N TYR A 263 -12.45 -13.58 26.66
CA TYR A 263 -12.39 -13.69 28.11
C TYR A 263 -11.06 -14.33 28.53
N ASP A 264 -10.41 -13.74 29.54
CA ASP A 264 -9.22 -14.33 30.15
C ASP A 264 -9.55 -15.57 30.95
N GLU A 265 -8.49 -16.28 31.46
CA GLU A 265 -8.65 -17.48 32.29
C GLU A 265 -9.46 -17.22 33.58
N ASP A 266 -9.52 -15.96 34.01
CA ASP A 266 -10.27 -15.53 35.19
C ASP A 266 -11.71 -15.12 34.86
N GLY A 267 -12.11 -15.16 33.59
CA GLY A 267 -13.43 -14.79 33.10
C GLY A 267 -13.65 -13.29 32.98
N ASN A 268 -12.59 -12.48 32.91
CA ASN A 268 -12.69 -11.05 32.60
C ASN A 268 -12.54 -10.85 31.11
N PHE A 269 -13.42 -10.06 30.53
CA PHE A 269 -13.32 -9.66 29.13
C PHE A 269 -12.17 -8.71 28.92
N SER A 270 -11.33 -9.00 27.94
CA SER A 270 -10.21 -8.16 27.53
C SER A 270 -10.33 -7.86 26.03
N PRO A 271 -10.72 -6.64 25.65
CA PRO A 271 -10.71 -6.27 24.25
C PRO A 271 -9.29 -6.43 23.72
N GLY A 272 -9.16 -7.07 22.58
CA GLY A 272 -7.91 -7.19 21.89
C GLY A 272 -7.06 -8.40 22.14
N ASN A 273 -7.48 -9.28 22.98
CA ASN A 273 -6.86 -10.58 23.07
C ASN A 273 -7.92 -11.64 22.83
N ASP A 274 -7.77 -12.35 21.74
CA ASP A 274 -8.47 -13.60 21.57
C ASP A 274 -7.85 -14.62 22.52
N TYR A 275 -8.48 -14.80 23.64
CA TYR A 275 -8.01 -15.78 24.63
C TYR A 275 -8.56 -17.16 24.38
N ASN A 276 -9.48 -17.29 23.44
CA ASN A 276 -10.22 -18.44 23.58
C ASN A 276 -10.05 -19.52 22.60
N ILE A 277 -10.20 -19.48 21.46
CA ILE A 277 -10.46 -20.76 20.79
C ILE A 277 -9.66 -20.90 19.52
N ASN A 278 -9.42 -19.82 18.82
CA ASN A 278 -8.75 -19.88 17.53
C ASN A 278 -7.33 -19.27 17.52
N GLY A 279 -6.95 -18.52 18.54
CA GLY A 279 -5.62 -17.89 18.68
C GLY A 279 -5.40 -16.76 17.70
N LYS A 280 -6.46 -16.17 17.16
CA LYS A 280 -6.39 -14.99 16.28
C LYS A 280 -6.61 -13.73 17.10
N ILE A 281 -5.94 -12.66 16.69
CA ILE A 281 -6.14 -11.34 17.28
C ILE A 281 -7.36 -10.72 16.60
N GLU A 282 -8.34 -10.28 17.38
CA GLU A 282 -9.60 -9.76 16.89
C GLU A 282 -9.66 -8.24 16.82
N ILE A 283 -8.84 -7.54 17.61
CA ILE A 283 -8.72 -6.09 17.47
C ILE A 283 -7.96 -5.70 16.20
N ALA A 284 -8.26 -4.50 15.73
CA ALA A 284 -7.54 -3.89 14.63
C ALA A 284 -6.04 -3.88 14.87
N HIS A 285 -5.28 -4.46 13.98
CA HIS A 285 -3.84 -4.55 14.10
C HIS A 285 -3.15 -4.63 12.73
N THR A 286 -1.86 -4.36 12.72
CA THR A 286 -1.02 -4.51 11.53
C THR A 286 0.13 -5.44 11.83
N ASP A 287 0.32 -6.43 10.98
CA ASP A 287 1.41 -7.38 11.09
C ASP A 287 2.78 -6.68 10.96
N PRO A 288 3.77 -7.06 11.76
CA PRO A 288 5.12 -6.61 11.55
C PRO A 288 5.65 -7.13 10.21
N LEU A 289 6.58 -6.37 9.58
CA LEU A 289 7.05 -6.63 8.20
C LEU A 289 7.46 -8.08 7.93
N TYR A 290 8.09 -8.75 8.90
CA TYR A 290 8.54 -10.14 8.72
C TYR A 290 7.38 -11.14 8.61
N LEU A 291 6.22 -10.84 9.17
CA LEU A 291 4.96 -11.58 8.96
C LEU A 291 4.27 -11.11 7.69
N ALA A 292 4.21 -9.80 7.46
CA ALA A 292 3.56 -9.21 6.29
C ALA A 292 4.18 -9.68 4.96
N LEU A 293 5.44 -10.12 4.95
CA LEU A 293 6.05 -10.82 3.80
C LEU A 293 5.26 -12.06 3.35
N PHE A 294 4.52 -12.68 4.24
CA PHE A 294 3.72 -13.88 3.97
C PHE A 294 2.23 -13.60 4.07
N THR A 295 1.81 -12.91 5.11
CA THR A 295 0.39 -12.67 5.40
C THR A 295 -0.25 -11.69 4.45
N SER A 296 0.49 -10.70 3.93
CA SER A 296 -0.05 -9.75 2.96
C SER A 296 -0.59 -10.42 1.68
N TRP A 297 -0.02 -11.54 1.25
CA TRP A 297 -0.50 -12.30 0.09
C TRP A 297 -1.81 -13.04 0.38
N VAL A 298 -1.95 -13.53 1.61
CA VAL A 298 -3.15 -14.22 2.07
C VAL A 298 -4.26 -13.22 2.38
N ASN A 299 -3.90 -12.06 2.94
CA ASN A 299 -4.80 -10.97 3.23
C ASN A 299 -5.52 -10.47 1.97
N ASP A 300 -4.78 -10.26 0.86
CA ASP A 300 -5.38 -9.91 -0.43
C ASP A 300 -6.43 -10.94 -0.89
N TRP A 301 -6.26 -12.18 -0.51
CA TRP A 301 -7.16 -13.26 -0.90
C TRP A 301 -8.35 -13.43 0.06
N ILE A 302 -8.11 -13.24 1.34
CA ILE A 302 -9.11 -13.46 2.41
C ILE A 302 -9.89 -12.17 2.68
N LEU A 303 -9.23 -11.02 2.76
CA LEU A 303 -9.85 -9.73 3.05
C LEU A 303 -10.16 -8.91 1.79
N GLY A 304 -9.50 -9.18 0.68
CA GLY A 304 -9.71 -8.50 -0.61
C GLY A 304 -10.98 -8.92 -1.36
N GLY A 305 -11.68 -9.86 -0.83
CA GLY A 305 -13.01 -10.24 -1.28
C GLY A 305 -13.82 -10.46 -0.04
N ASP A 306 -14.53 -9.48 0.42
CA ASP A 306 -15.75 -9.59 1.17
C ASP A 306 -16.17 -11.06 1.43
N ILE A 307 -15.56 -11.70 2.45
CA ILE A 307 -15.78 -13.11 2.78
C ILE A 307 -16.81 -13.20 3.89
N ASP A 308 -17.99 -13.65 3.53
CA ASP A 308 -19.02 -14.04 4.49
C ASP A 308 -18.62 -15.31 5.24
N TYR A 309 -18.40 -15.20 6.52
CA TYR A 309 -17.92 -16.31 7.35
C TYR A 309 -18.91 -17.49 7.42
N GLY A 310 -20.19 -17.29 7.19
CA GLY A 310 -21.20 -18.37 7.21
C GLY A 310 -21.31 -19.18 5.93
N SER A 311 -20.86 -18.65 4.79
CA SER A 311 -21.08 -19.27 3.47
C SER A 311 -19.87 -20.01 2.91
N GLN A 312 -18.70 -19.89 3.49
CA GLN A 312 -17.40 -20.37 2.94
C GLN A 312 -17.16 -19.91 1.50
N SER A 313 -17.81 -18.87 1.09
CA SER A 313 -17.73 -18.33 -0.26
C SER A 313 -16.93 -17.01 -0.22
N PRO A 314 -16.08 -16.75 -1.19
CA PRO A 314 -15.51 -15.42 -1.34
C PRO A 314 -16.68 -14.46 -1.55
N GLY A 315 -16.67 -13.36 -0.83
CA GLY A 315 -17.70 -12.38 -0.61
C GLY A 315 -18.77 -12.14 -1.64
N ASN A 316 -19.86 -11.62 -1.20
CA ASN A 316 -21.03 -11.33 -2.03
C ASN A 316 -20.95 -9.95 -2.72
N GLY A 317 -19.91 -9.17 -2.45
CA GLY A 317 -19.69 -7.86 -3.05
C GLY A 317 -20.57 -6.77 -2.41
N ASP A 318 -21.01 -6.92 -1.17
CA ASP A 318 -21.81 -5.92 -0.47
C ASP A 318 -20.97 -4.77 0.13
N GLY A 319 -19.64 -4.88 0.03
CA GLY A 319 -18.71 -3.85 0.50
C GLY A 319 -18.35 -3.98 1.98
N ILE A 320 -18.74 -5.08 2.63
CA ILE A 320 -18.46 -5.35 4.02
C ILE A 320 -17.43 -6.48 4.08
N ILE A 321 -16.35 -6.28 4.80
CA ILE A 321 -15.28 -7.27 4.93
C ILE A 321 -15.73 -8.37 5.85
N GLY A 322 -15.72 -9.58 5.33
CA GLY A 322 -16.23 -10.79 5.91
C GLY A 322 -15.90 -11.08 7.35
N GLY A 323 -16.65 -11.90 7.88
CA GLY A 323 -16.94 -12.15 9.25
C GLY A 323 -18.43 -11.84 9.39
N TYR A 324 -19.02 -12.08 10.42
CA TYR A 324 -20.33 -11.53 10.68
C TYR A 324 -20.16 -10.00 10.70
N ASP A 325 -20.69 -9.27 9.70
CA ASP A 325 -20.65 -7.83 9.53
C ASP A 325 -20.62 -7.07 10.87
N TRP A 326 -19.40 -6.89 11.36
CA TRP A 326 -19.26 -6.46 12.73
C TRP A 326 -18.79 -5.02 12.76
N VAL A 327 -19.57 -4.18 13.36
CA VAL A 327 -19.23 -2.79 13.64
C VAL A 327 -19.54 -2.52 15.11
N ASP A 328 -18.51 -2.29 15.91
CA ASP A 328 -18.66 -1.68 17.22
C ASP A 328 -18.62 -0.17 17.08
N ALA A 329 -19.78 0.39 16.79
CA ALA A 329 -19.89 1.82 16.50
C ALA A 329 -19.88 2.71 17.75
N ASP A 330 -20.01 2.14 18.93
CA ASP A 330 -19.98 2.87 20.19
C ASP A 330 -18.86 2.41 21.14
N ASP A 331 -17.95 1.56 20.62
CA ASP A 331 -16.74 1.10 21.32
C ASP A 331 -17.05 0.39 22.65
N ASP A 332 -18.20 -0.30 22.71
CA ASP A 332 -18.64 -1.03 23.89
C ASP A 332 -18.24 -2.52 23.91
N GLY A 333 -17.54 -2.95 22.85
CA GLY A 333 -17.09 -4.34 22.68
C GLY A 333 -18.19 -5.28 22.17
N LYS A 334 -19.32 -4.74 21.65
CA LYS A 334 -20.42 -5.55 21.14
C LYS A 334 -20.78 -5.21 19.72
N VAL A 335 -21.25 -6.20 18.98
CA VAL A 335 -21.75 -6.01 17.62
C VAL A 335 -22.99 -5.11 17.62
N ASN A 336 -22.85 -3.89 17.09
CA ASN A 336 -23.93 -2.93 16.97
C ASN A 336 -24.53 -2.87 15.57
N GLY A 337 -23.89 -3.50 14.58
CA GLY A 337 -24.35 -3.60 13.23
C GLY A 337 -25.36 -4.74 13.06
N GLY A 338 -26.54 -4.41 12.59
CA GLY A 338 -27.50 -5.41 12.15
C GLY A 338 -28.11 -6.23 13.25
N LYS A 339 -29.22 -5.80 13.80
CA LYS A 339 -30.03 -6.70 14.63
C LYS A 339 -30.60 -7.79 13.71
N TRP A 340 -30.11 -9.01 13.93
CA TRP A 340 -30.86 -10.19 13.55
C TRP A 340 -32.23 -10.14 14.20
N PHE A 341 -33.27 -10.18 13.38
CA PHE A 341 -34.63 -10.17 13.88
C PHE A 341 -35.11 -11.61 14.07
N ASP A 342 -34.97 -12.12 15.27
CA ASP A 342 -35.56 -13.37 15.71
C ASP A 342 -37.09 -13.16 15.86
N SER A 343 -37.80 -13.39 14.76
CA SER A 343 -39.26 -13.18 14.70
C SER A 343 -40.07 -14.07 15.62
N ASN A 344 -39.47 -15.18 16.04
CA ASN A 344 -40.10 -16.19 16.88
C ASN A 344 -39.45 -16.34 18.27
N SER A 345 -38.40 -15.56 18.56
CA SER A 345 -37.68 -15.53 19.86
C SER A 345 -37.14 -16.89 20.27
N ASN A 346 -36.68 -17.69 19.29
CA ASN A 346 -36.15 -19.03 19.56
C ASN A 346 -34.62 -19.04 19.70
N GLY A 347 -33.93 -17.92 19.44
CA GLY A 347 -32.47 -17.79 19.52
C GLY A 347 -31.71 -18.48 18.39
N THR A 348 -32.39 -18.80 17.28
CA THR A 348 -31.78 -19.40 16.08
C THR A 348 -32.23 -18.69 14.83
N VAL A 349 -31.32 -18.56 13.83
CA VAL A 349 -31.63 -17.96 12.54
C VAL A 349 -32.48 -18.94 11.73
N ASP A 350 -33.74 -18.61 11.52
CA ASP A 350 -34.63 -19.40 10.70
C ASP A 350 -34.68 -18.89 9.23
N PRO A 351 -34.95 -19.76 8.25
CA PRO A 351 -35.07 -19.34 6.86
C PRO A 351 -36.15 -18.27 6.67
N GLY A 352 -35.76 -17.07 6.31
CA GLY A 352 -36.61 -15.88 6.15
C GLY A 352 -36.42 -14.80 7.21
N GLU A 353 -35.57 -15.03 8.20
CA GLU A 353 -35.20 -14.07 9.24
C GLU A 353 -33.93 -13.27 8.91
N ASN A 354 -33.33 -13.56 7.77
CA ASN A 354 -32.07 -12.95 7.30
C ASN A 354 -32.24 -11.54 6.68
N GLU A 355 -33.39 -10.90 6.84
CA GLU A 355 -33.46 -9.49 6.48
C GLU A 355 -32.84 -8.65 7.60
N MET A 356 -31.61 -8.16 7.36
CA MET A 356 -31.05 -7.06 8.11
C MET A 356 -32.00 -5.86 7.98
N VAL A 357 -32.77 -5.61 9.01
CA VAL A 357 -33.47 -4.34 9.12
C VAL A 357 -32.44 -3.36 9.65
N PRO A 358 -32.06 -2.31 8.90
CA PRO A 358 -31.26 -1.23 9.44
C PRO A 358 -32.03 -0.70 10.65
N THR A 359 -31.57 -0.97 11.85
CA THR A 359 -32.07 -0.23 12.99
C THR A 359 -31.73 1.22 12.73
N GLU A 360 -32.66 2.14 12.96
CA GLU A 360 -32.38 3.56 13.07
C GLU A 360 -31.31 3.75 14.14
N GLY A 361 -30.09 3.36 13.81
CA GLY A 361 -28.91 3.58 14.58
C GLY A 361 -28.47 5.01 14.46
N ASN A 362 -27.75 5.45 15.41
CA ASN A 362 -27.08 6.74 15.47
C ASN A 362 -26.42 7.06 14.10
N PRO A 363 -26.53 8.29 13.57
CA PRO A 363 -25.93 8.64 12.28
C PRO A 363 -24.41 8.47 12.17
N GLY A 364 -23.74 8.05 13.25
CA GLY A 364 -22.34 7.72 13.31
C GLY A 364 -21.98 6.29 12.87
N ASP A 365 -22.96 5.39 12.78
CA ASP A 365 -22.74 3.95 12.53
C ASP A 365 -22.58 3.60 11.04
N GLN A 366 -22.27 4.55 10.20
CA GLN A 366 -21.96 4.28 8.81
C GLN A 366 -20.46 4.13 8.64
N ASN A 367 -20.01 2.92 8.62
CA ASN A 367 -18.65 2.59 8.26
C ASN A 367 -18.40 2.90 6.79
N TRP A 368 -17.46 3.78 6.56
CA TRP A 368 -16.84 3.98 5.27
C TRP A 368 -15.54 3.17 5.27
N GLY A 369 -15.60 1.95 4.73
CA GLY A 369 -14.41 1.21 4.36
C GLY A 369 -13.67 1.91 3.22
#